data_89d5984ba2e8a7f4f263b49395b9fa85
#
_entry.id   89d5984ba2e8a7f4f263b49395b9fa85
#
_cell.length_a   1.000
_cell.length_b   1.000
_cell.length_c   1.000
_cell.angle_alpha   90.00
_cell.angle_beta   90.00
_cell.angle_gamma   90.00
#
_symmetry.space_group_name_H-M   'P 1'
#
loop_
_entity.id
_entity.type
_entity.pdbx_description
1 polymer ?
#
loop_
_entity_poly.entity_id
_entity_poly.type
_entity_poly.pdbx_seq_one_letter_code
_entity_poly.pdbx_strand_id
1 'polypeptide(L)'
;MSDEYDVELTEEHKMLRDMVRKFAEKEIAPVVEKDEKEHRFQRELVNKMAELGLFGCPIPEEYGGNGMGYLAHALVTEEIGRASGSLRVAFNMQTMGTALSIFKWGSEEIKKKYIPALMSAEMIGCFGITEPDAASDTAAMTTTAIKDGNEYVVNGRKMWITWSPVADMCVLFAMTDKKAKHKGMSAFVMDMRSPGVTAIEIKDKLGLWACPTGEIIMEDVRIPTGNLLGEEGKGFGYLMQELISTRLTAAAGAVGTCQAAVDESIKYANERNQFGQPIAQYQMVQEVIARMVAETEAARALVWRCAIQKDRGLVNNMRETVIAKYYACKAADEVPNLGLEVLSAYGYSNEYPIARILRDGKVYKILEGATNIMKMIIATDALGIKKANR
;
A
#
# COMPACT_ATOMS: atom_id res chain seq x y z
N MET A 1 -19.71 -22.05 13.18
CA MET A 1 -18.24 -22.10 13.25
C MET A 1 -17.57 -22.52 11.93
N SER A 2 -18.30 -23.10 10.95
CA SER A 2 -17.73 -23.53 9.66
C SER A 2 -17.44 -22.40 8.67
N ASP A 3 -18.22 -21.32 8.67
CA ASP A 3 -18.12 -20.24 7.67
C ASP A 3 -17.04 -19.19 7.96
N GLU A 4 -16.44 -19.22 9.14
CA GLU A 4 -15.46 -18.23 9.57
C GLU A 4 -14.06 -18.45 8.96
N TYR A 5 -13.81 -19.65 8.44
CA TYR A 5 -12.52 -20.08 7.87
C TYR A 5 -12.59 -20.42 6.37
N ASP A 6 -13.76 -20.21 5.74
CA ASP A 6 -13.90 -20.46 4.30
C ASP A 6 -13.20 -19.35 3.52
N VAL A 7 -12.18 -19.74 2.75
CA VAL A 7 -11.30 -18.87 1.93
C VAL A 7 -11.43 -19.25 0.45
N GLU A 8 -12.55 -19.82 0.02
CA GLU A 8 -12.76 -20.15 -1.38
C GLU A 8 -13.05 -18.90 -2.21
N LEU A 9 -12.31 -18.75 -3.31
CA LEU A 9 -12.56 -17.70 -4.29
C LEU A 9 -13.79 -18.07 -5.14
N THR A 10 -14.69 -17.10 -5.32
CA THR A 10 -15.77 -17.21 -6.32
C THR A 10 -15.17 -17.24 -7.74
N GLU A 11 -15.98 -17.67 -8.72
CA GLU A 11 -15.55 -17.65 -10.13
C GLU A 11 -15.19 -16.23 -10.59
N GLU A 12 -15.89 -15.21 -10.14
CA GLU A 12 -15.59 -13.80 -10.44
C GLU A 12 -14.20 -13.39 -9.86
N HIS A 13 -13.89 -13.78 -8.63
CA HIS A 13 -12.57 -13.55 -8.04
C HIS A 13 -11.45 -14.25 -8.81
N LYS A 14 -11.67 -15.49 -9.27
CA LYS A 14 -10.71 -16.24 -10.08
C LYS A 14 -10.49 -15.55 -11.43
N MET A 15 -11.58 -15.16 -12.11
CA MET A 15 -11.51 -14.44 -13.38
C MET A 15 -10.78 -13.11 -13.25
N LEU A 16 -11.07 -12.33 -12.21
CA LEU A 16 -10.36 -11.07 -11.92
C LEU A 16 -8.88 -11.32 -11.72
N ARG A 17 -8.50 -12.25 -10.84
CA ARG A 17 -7.10 -12.60 -10.57
C ARG A 17 -6.37 -13.02 -11.85
N ASP A 18 -6.96 -13.87 -12.66
CA ASP A 18 -6.37 -14.36 -13.91
C ASP A 18 -6.21 -13.24 -14.95
N MET A 19 -7.18 -12.32 -15.01
CA MET A 19 -7.10 -11.13 -15.88
C MET A 19 -5.97 -10.21 -15.44
N VAL A 20 -5.86 -9.91 -14.13
CA VAL A 20 -4.79 -9.05 -13.60
C VAL A 20 -3.42 -9.71 -13.77
N ARG A 21 -3.31 -11.01 -13.55
CA ARG A 21 -2.07 -11.78 -13.78
C ARG A 21 -1.61 -11.67 -15.22
N LYS A 22 -2.50 -11.91 -16.19
CA LYS A 22 -2.19 -11.76 -17.62
C LYS A 22 -1.75 -10.34 -17.98
N PHE A 23 -2.42 -9.34 -17.42
CA PHE A 23 -2.02 -7.95 -17.59
C PHE A 23 -0.62 -7.69 -17.03
N ALA A 24 -0.36 -8.15 -15.80
CA ALA A 24 0.93 -7.98 -15.14
C ALA A 24 2.08 -8.66 -15.90
N GLU A 25 1.86 -9.88 -16.39
CA GLU A 25 2.86 -10.63 -17.18
C GLU A 25 3.12 -10.01 -18.55
N LYS A 26 2.07 -9.48 -19.20
CA LYS A 26 2.18 -8.93 -20.56
C LYS A 26 2.66 -7.48 -20.60
N GLU A 27 2.21 -6.64 -19.67
CA GLU A 27 2.40 -5.19 -19.74
C GLU A 27 3.40 -4.66 -18.70
N ILE A 28 3.46 -5.25 -17.48
CA ILE A 28 4.33 -4.77 -16.39
C ILE A 28 5.69 -5.49 -16.43
N ALA A 29 5.70 -6.80 -16.41
CA ALA A 29 6.93 -7.59 -16.28
C ALA A 29 8.00 -7.27 -17.35
N PRO A 30 7.65 -7.01 -18.65
CA PRO A 30 8.65 -6.72 -19.67
C PRO A 30 9.38 -5.39 -19.48
N VAL A 31 8.80 -4.43 -18.74
CA VAL A 31 9.36 -3.07 -18.61
C VAL A 31 9.89 -2.76 -17.21
N VAL A 32 9.49 -3.53 -16.19
CA VAL A 32 9.76 -3.21 -14.78
C VAL A 32 11.26 -3.04 -14.47
N GLU A 33 12.13 -3.90 -14.97
CA GLU A 33 13.57 -3.82 -14.67
C GLU A 33 14.21 -2.56 -15.25
N LYS A 34 13.78 -2.18 -16.46
CA LYS A 34 14.25 -0.94 -17.10
C LYS A 34 13.75 0.28 -16.34
N ASP A 35 12.45 0.31 -16.03
CA ASP A 35 11.82 1.46 -15.38
C ASP A 35 12.36 1.68 -13.96
N GLU A 36 12.64 0.60 -13.22
CA GLU A 36 13.31 0.68 -11.92
C GLU A 36 14.71 1.30 -12.05
N LYS A 37 15.55 0.83 -12.98
CA LYS A 37 16.89 1.37 -13.21
C LYS A 37 16.89 2.84 -13.62
N GLU A 38 15.87 3.25 -14.39
CA GLU A 38 15.72 4.62 -14.89
C GLU A 38 14.96 5.51 -13.89
N HIS A 39 14.50 5.00 -12.77
CA HIS A 39 13.61 5.70 -11.82
C HIS A 39 12.38 6.31 -12.52
N ARG A 40 11.82 5.58 -13.48
CA ARG A 40 10.78 6.09 -14.39
C ARG A 40 9.38 5.84 -13.84
N PHE A 41 8.62 6.92 -13.66
CA PHE A 41 7.20 6.82 -13.36
C PHE A 41 6.41 6.29 -14.57
N GLN A 42 5.66 5.22 -14.35
CA GLN A 42 4.97 4.44 -15.38
C GLN A 42 3.52 4.93 -15.57
N ARG A 43 3.33 6.21 -15.96
CA ARG A 43 1.98 6.81 -16.13
C ARG A 43 1.10 5.99 -17.08
N GLU A 44 1.65 5.46 -18.15
CA GLU A 44 0.94 4.64 -19.13
C GLU A 44 0.39 3.33 -18.54
N LEU A 45 1.12 2.70 -17.62
CA LEU A 45 0.63 1.51 -16.92
C LEU A 45 -0.48 1.87 -15.91
N VAL A 46 -0.37 3.01 -15.25
CA VAL A 46 -1.43 3.53 -14.36
C VAL A 46 -2.72 3.76 -15.16
N ASN A 47 -2.64 4.34 -16.35
CA ASN A 47 -3.79 4.54 -17.22
C ASN A 47 -4.41 3.20 -17.66
N LYS A 48 -3.60 2.21 -18.08
CA LYS A 48 -4.09 0.86 -18.42
C LYS A 48 -4.75 0.16 -17.23
N MET A 49 -4.22 0.33 -16.02
CA MET A 49 -4.86 -0.18 -14.79
C MET A 49 -6.23 0.44 -14.57
N ALA A 50 -6.39 1.73 -14.84
CA ALA A 50 -7.67 2.43 -14.78
C ALA A 50 -8.66 1.93 -15.84
N GLU A 51 -8.21 1.76 -17.10
CA GLU A 51 -9.02 1.19 -18.20
C GLU A 51 -9.56 -0.21 -17.86
N LEU A 52 -8.82 -1.00 -17.09
CA LEU A 52 -9.23 -2.30 -16.58
C LEU A 52 -10.09 -2.21 -15.31
N GLY A 53 -10.39 -1.01 -14.80
CA GLY A 53 -11.19 -0.79 -13.59
C GLY A 53 -10.51 -1.24 -12.29
N LEU A 54 -9.18 -1.44 -12.26
CA LEU A 54 -8.49 -2.05 -11.12
C LEU A 54 -8.54 -1.19 -9.86
N PHE A 55 -8.61 0.14 -9.99
CA PHE A 55 -8.71 1.05 -8.84
C PHE A 55 -10.07 0.99 -8.14
N GLY A 56 -11.10 0.42 -8.79
CA GLY A 56 -12.50 0.53 -8.37
C GLY A 56 -13.01 -0.53 -7.40
N CYS A 57 -12.22 -1.56 -7.04
CA CYS A 57 -12.75 -2.74 -6.31
C CYS A 57 -13.58 -2.42 -5.05
N PRO A 58 -13.14 -1.57 -4.10
CA PRO A 58 -13.91 -1.26 -2.90
C PRO A 58 -14.87 -0.06 -3.07
N ILE A 59 -14.90 0.57 -4.25
CA ILE A 59 -15.69 1.77 -4.52
C ILE A 59 -16.97 1.39 -5.25
N PRO A 60 -18.16 1.89 -4.85
CA PRO A 60 -19.41 1.63 -5.52
C PRO A 60 -19.44 2.12 -6.98
N GLU A 61 -20.26 1.48 -7.82
CA GLU A 61 -20.42 1.80 -9.25
C GLU A 61 -20.89 3.22 -9.49
N GLU A 62 -21.74 3.79 -8.62
CA GLU A 62 -22.25 5.16 -8.71
C GLU A 62 -21.13 6.23 -8.71
N TYR A 63 -19.93 5.89 -8.21
CA TYR A 63 -18.74 6.76 -8.21
C TYR A 63 -17.66 6.28 -9.19
N GLY A 64 -17.99 5.36 -10.11
CA GLY A 64 -17.05 4.83 -11.10
C GLY A 64 -16.19 3.67 -10.61
N GLY A 65 -16.51 3.08 -9.47
CA GLY A 65 -15.94 1.82 -8.99
C GLY A 65 -16.59 0.59 -9.62
N ASN A 66 -16.29 -0.59 -9.11
CA ASN A 66 -16.94 -1.84 -9.51
C ASN A 66 -17.55 -2.64 -8.34
N GLY A 67 -17.41 -2.16 -7.11
CA GLY A 67 -18.08 -2.71 -5.94
C GLY A 67 -17.67 -4.14 -5.54
N MET A 68 -16.59 -4.69 -6.08
CA MET A 68 -16.16 -6.07 -5.84
C MET A 68 -15.55 -6.32 -4.44
N GLY A 69 -15.34 -5.26 -3.65
CA GLY A 69 -14.93 -5.36 -2.26
C GLY A 69 -13.42 -5.45 -2.01
N TYR A 70 -13.09 -5.81 -0.76
CA TYR A 70 -11.71 -5.83 -0.26
C TYR A 70 -10.93 -7.06 -0.70
N LEU A 71 -11.60 -8.23 -0.85
CA LEU A 71 -10.93 -9.43 -1.35
C LEU A 71 -10.48 -9.24 -2.80
N ALA A 72 -11.34 -8.71 -3.65
CA ALA A 72 -11.00 -8.38 -5.03
C ALA A 72 -9.81 -7.41 -5.08
N HIS A 73 -9.84 -6.34 -4.27
CA HIS A 73 -8.72 -5.41 -4.17
C HIS A 73 -7.42 -6.08 -3.69
N ALA A 74 -7.50 -7.00 -2.73
CA ALA A 74 -6.33 -7.75 -2.26
C ALA A 74 -5.74 -8.64 -3.35
N LEU A 75 -6.57 -9.31 -4.15
CA LEU A 75 -6.13 -10.12 -5.30
C LEU A 75 -5.43 -9.27 -6.37
N VAL A 76 -6.01 -8.11 -6.71
CA VAL A 76 -5.37 -7.15 -7.63
C VAL A 76 -4.03 -6.69 -7.07
N THR A 77 -3.99 -6.32 -5.79
CA THR A 77 -2.76 -5.85 -5.12
C THR A 77 -1.67 -6.92 -5.11
N GLU A 78 -2.03 -8.19 -4.89
CA GLU A 78 -1.10 -9.32 -4.90
C GLU A 78 -0.48 -9.52 -6.28
N GLU A 79 -1.29 -9.56 -7.35
CA GLU A 79 -0.80 -9.79 -8.72
C GLU A 79 0.03 -8.60 -9.25
N ILE A 80 -0.36 -7.37 -8.96
CA ILE A 80 0.47 -6.19 -9.31
C ILE A 80 1.77 -6.22 -8.51
N GLY A 81 1.71 -6.54 -7.20
CA GLY A 81 2.88 -6.63 -6.32
C GLY A 81 3.87 -7.74 -6.72
N ARG A 82 3.36 -8.84 -7.29
CA ARG A 82 4.16 -9.92 -7.87
C ARG A 82 5.00 -9.43 -9.06
N ALA A 83 4.48 -8.53 -9.87
CA ALA A 83 5.19 -7.98 -11.03
C ALA A 83 6.03 -6.73 -10.68
N SER A 84 5.48 -5.81 -9.87
CA SER A 84 6.13 -4.53 -9.53
C SER A 84 5.75 -4.05 -8.13
N GLY A 85 6.73 -3.99 -7.23
CA GLY A 85 6.58 -3.36 -5.91
C GLY A 85 6.24 -1.89 -6.02
N SER A 86 6.85 -1.16 -6.95
CA SER A 86 6.64 0.26 -7.18
C SER A 86 5.22 0.59 -7.61
N LEU A 87 4.67 -0.11 -8.60
CA LEU A 87 3.27 0.08 -9.02
C LEU A 87 2.28 -0.33 -7.93
N ARG A 88 2.56 -1.39 -7.18
CA ARG A 88 1.70 -1.85 -6.10
C ARG A 88 1.54 -0.82 -4.99
N VAL A 89 2.64 -0.19 -4.53
CA VAL A 89 2.57 0.85 -3.49
C VAL A 89 1.70 2.01 -3.96
N ALA A 90 1.92 2.43 -5.16
CA ALA A 90 1.19 3.50 -5.81
C ALA A 90 -0.31 3.18 -6.01
N PHE A 91 -0.62 1.97 -6.49
CA PHE A 91 -1.98 1.47 -6.61
C PHE A 91 -2.76 1.55 -5.29
N ASN A 92 -2.11 1.16 -4.18
CA ASN A 92 -2.72 1.27 -2.86
C ASN A 92 -3.07 2.71 -2.47
N MET A 93 -2.19 3.67 -2.77
CA MET A 93 -2.45 5.08 -2.44
C MET A 93 -3.60 5.67 -3.24
N GLN A 94 -3.70 5.34 -4.53
CA GLN A 94 -4.79 5.79 -5.40
C GLN A 94 -6.16 5.34 -4.88
N THR A 95 -6.28 4.06 -4.52
CA THR A 95 -7.57 3.48 -4.10
C THR A 95 -7.81 3.66 -2.60
N MET A 96 -6.94 3.06 -1.76
CA MET A 96 -7.19 2.99 -0.32
C MET A 96 -6.86 4.29 0.39
N GLY A 97 -5.72 4.91 0.07
CA GLY A 97 -5.34 6.16 0.73
C GLY A 97 -6.21 7.35 0.34
N THR A 98 -6.60 7.45 -0.93
CA THR A 98 -7.31 8.63 -1.43
C THR A 98 -8.79 8.37 -1.70
N ALA A 99 -9.14 7.55 -2.70
CA ALA A 99 -10.53 7.38 -3.11
C ALA A 99 -11.42 6.85 -1.97
N LEU A 100 -10.96 5.85 -1.22
CA LEU A 100 -11.71 5.28 -0.10
C LEU A 100 -11.86 6.28 1.06
N SER A 101 -10.85 7.10 1.35
CA SER A 101 -10.96 8.19 2.34
C SER A 101 -12.01 9.22 1.94
N ILE A 102 -12.01 9.62 0.67
CA ILE A 102 -13.01 10.53 0.12
C ILE A 102 -14.41 9.89 0.15
N PHE A 103 -14.52 8.63 -0.22
CA PHE A 103 -15.81 7.91 -0.18
C PHE A 103 -16.39 7.85 1.22
N LYS A 104 -15.57 7.56 2.23
CA LYS A 104 -16.03 7.44 3.62
C LYS A 104 -16.42 8.78 4.26
N TRP A 105 -15.68 9.85 3.99
CA TRP A 105 -15.78 11.10 4.75
C TRP A 105 -16.00 12.34 3.90
N GLY A 106 -15.94 12.26 2.59
CA GLY A 106 -16.21 13.39 1.70
C GLY A 106 -17.71 13.75 1.68
N SER A 107 -18.01 15.03 1.49
CA SER A 107 -19.35 15.46 1.09
C SER A 107 -19.70 14.88 -0.29
N GLU A 108 -20.99 14.86 -0.64
CA GLU A 108 -21.39 14.38 -1.97
C GLU A 108 -20.75 15.16 -3.11
N GLU A 109 -20.53 16.45 -2.92
CA GLU A 109 -19.82 17.30 -3.86
C GLU A 109 -18.36 16.85 -4.06
N ILE A 110 -17.64 16.61 -2.96
CA ILE A 110 -16.26 16.10 -2.98
C ILE A 110 -16.20 14.71 -3.64
N LYS A 111 -17.10 13.79 -3.25
CA LYS A 111 -17.14 12.44 -3.83
C LYS A 111 -17.30 12.46 -5.35
N LYS A 112 -18.32 13.19 -5.83
CA LYS A 112 -18.62 13.32 -7.27
C LYS A 112 -17.52 13.99 -8.06
N LYS A 113 -16.78 14.92 -7.44
CA LYS A 113 -15.68 15.63 -8.09
C LYS A 113 -14.43 14.78 -8.21
N TYR A 114 -14.03 14.07 -7.15
CA TYR A 114 -12.71 13.47 -7.07
C TYR A 114 -12.71 11.96 -7.35
N ILE A 115 -13.72 11.20 -6.90
CA ILE A 115 -13.65 9.73 -7.00
C ILE A 115 -13.64 9.27 -8.45
N PRO A 116 -14.53 9.73 -9.36
CA PRO A 116 -14.48 9.30 -10.76
C PRO A 116 -13.14 9.61 -11.44
N ALA A 117 -12.56 10.80 -11.18
CA ALA A 117 -11.27 11.20 -11.72
C ALA A 117 -10.09 10.36 -11.17
N LEU A 118 -10.18 9.88 -9.92
CA LEU A 118 -9.22 8.93 -9.35
C LEU A 118 -9.40 7.52 -9.94
N MET A 119 -10.63 7.08 -10.17
CA MET A 119 -10.90 5.74 -10.75
C MET A 119 -10.43 5.66 -12.20
N SER A 120 -10.62 6.71 -12.99
CA SER A 120 -10.14 6.82 -14.37
C SER A 120 -8.64 7.13 -14.49
N ALA A 121 -7.95 7.38 -13.37
CA ALA A 121 -6.59 7.92 -13.32
C ALA A 121 -6.41 9.25 -14.07
N GLU A 122 -7.47 10.00 -14.35
CA GLU A 122 -7.38 11.39 -14.81
C GLU A 122 -6.62 12.23 -13.77
N MET A 123 -6.91 11.97 -12.47
CA MET A 123 -6.19 12.52 -11.33
C MET A 123 -5.37 11.44 -10.63
N ILE A 124 -4.17 11.82 -10.19
CA ILE A 124 -3.33 11.04 -9.30
C ILE A 124 -3.46 11.59 -7.88
N GLY A 125 -3.74 10.69 -6.93
CA GLY A 125 -3.87 11.03 -5.52
C GLY A 125 -2.67 10.59 -4.69
N CYS A 126 -2.34 11.37 -3.64
CA CYS A 126 -1.41 10.98 -2.61
C CYS A 126 -2.00 11.16 -1.20
N PHE A 127 -1.32 10.62 -0.18
CA PHE A 127 -1.84 10.53 1.18
C PHE A 127 -0.83 11.09 2.18
N GLY A 128 -1.09 12.30 2.69
CA GLY A 128 -0.16 13.12 3.45
C GLY A 128 -0.35 13.02 4.96
N ILE A 129 0.36 12.08 5.63
CA ILE A 129 0.34 11.90 7.09
C ILE A 129 1.71 12.22 7.70
N THR A 130 2.71 11.42 7.33
CA THR A 130 4.03 11.39 7.95
C THR A 130 4.75 12.71 7.81
N GLU A 131 5.40 13.15 8.89
CA GLU A 131 6.25 14.34 8.94
C GLU A 131 7.68 13.95 9.33
N PRO A 132 8.69 14.82 9.14
CA PRO A 132 10.07 14.52 9.53
C PRO A 132 10.18 14.01 10.98
N ASP A 133 9.44 14.61 11.93
CA ASP A 133 9.50 14.30 13.35
C ASP A 133 8.26 13.59 13.89
N ALA A 134 7.28 13.25 13.03
CA ALA A 134 6.03 12.57 13.41
C ALA A 134 5.66 11.47 12.41
N ALA A 135 6.02 10.22 12.75
CA ALA A 135 5.74 9.03 11.95
C ALA A 135 4.87 8.04 12.73
N SER A 136 5.46 7.17 13.56
CA SER A 136 4.70 6.23 14.41
C SER A 136 3.83 6.95 15.46
N ASP A 137 4.27 8.11 15.92
CA ASP A 137 3.47 9.02 16.74
C ASP A 137 2.79 10.08 15.86
N THR A 138 1.75 9.67 15.16
CA THR A 138 0.98 10.58 14.29
C THR A 138 0.29 11.71 15.04
N ALA A 139 0.07 11.56 16.35
CA ALA A 139 -0.52 12.60 17.18
C ALA A 139 0.44 13.77 17.49
N ALA A 140 1.75 13.58 17.28
CA ALA A 140 2.78 14.61 17.40
C ALA A 140 2.94 15.48 16.15
N MET A 141 2.09 15.31 15.15
CA MET A 141 2.06 16.08 13.90
C MET A 141 2.09 17.60 14.15
N THR A 142 2.89 18.31 13.38
CA THR A 142 3.14 19.76 13.51
C THR A 142 2.51 20.59 12.42
N THR A 143 2.21 20.03 11.25
CA THR A 143 1.48 20.71 10.17
C THR A 143 0.17 21.28 10.69
N THR A 144 -0.09 22.57 10.43
CA THR A 144 -1.28 23.29 10.88
C THR A 144 -2.21 23.61 9.72
N ALA A 145 -3.51 23.69 10.01
CA ALA A 145 -4.53 24.22 9.12
C ALA A 145 -5.40 25.20 9.93
N ILE A 146 -5.09 26.48 9.88
CA ILE A 146 -5.76 27.52 10.67
C ILE A 146 -6.87 28.15 9.85
N LYS A 147 -8.09 28.17 10.38
CA LYS A 147 -9.25 28.75 9.71
C LYS A 147 -9.11 30.24 9.53
N ASP A 148 -9.30 30.72 8.31
CA ASP A 148 -9.29 32.13 7.91
C ASP A 148 -10.50 32.39 6.98
N GLY A 149 -11.59 32.84 7.53
CA GLY A 149 -12.84 33.05 6.79
C GLY A 149 -13.38 31.72 6.21
N ASN A 150 -13.46 31.63 4.88
CA ASN A 150 -13.96 30.46 4.15
C ASN A 150 -12.84 29.51 3.69
N GLU A 151 -11.65 29.68 4.24
CA GLU A 151 -10.48 28.85 3.90
C GLU A 151 -9.75 28.42 5.16
N TYR A 152 -8.84 27.43 5.00
CA TYR A 152 -7.81 27.10 5.96
C TYR A 152 -6.45 27.48 5.38
N VAL A 153 -5.62 28.16 6.16
CA VAL A 153 -4.22 28.43 5.82
C VAL A 153 -3.36 27.32 6.39
N VAL A 154 -2.69 26.59 5.50
CA VAL A 154 -1.92 25.40 5.84
C VAL A 154 -0.42 25.68 5.77
N ASN A 155 0.27 25.34 6.85
CA ASN A 155 1.72 25.44 6.97
C ASN A 155 2.31 24.16 7.55
N GLY A 156 3.37 23.64 6.95
CA GLY A 156 4.06 22.44 7.43
C GLY A 156 4.73 21.64 6.35
N ARG A 157 5.14 20.41 6.71
CA ARG A 157 5.88 19.51 5.82
C ARG A 157 5.39 18.09 5.98
N LYS A 158 5.26 17.35 4.86
CA LYS A 158 5.02 15.91 4.85
C LYS A 158 6.19 15.18 4.21
N MET A 159 6.54 14.03 4.72
CA MET A 159 7.72 13.27 4.30
C MET A 159 7.36 11.85 3.90
N TRP A 160 8.10 11.27 2.95
CA TRP A 160 7.89 9.90 2.46
C TRP A 160 6.53 9.68 1.79
N ILE A 161 5.99 10.70 1.15
CA ILE A 161 4.67 10.64 0.55
C ILE A 161 4.77 10.03 -0.86
N THR A 162 4.21 8.83 -0.99
CA THR A 162 4.09 8.11 -2.27
C THR A 162 3.34 8.95 -3.28
N TRP A 163 3.90 9.07 -4.47
CA TRP A 163 3.39 9.83 -5.61
C TRP A 163 3.32 11.34 -5.43
N SER A 164 3.71 11.93 -4.30
CA SER A 164 3.63 13.38 -4.14
C SER A 164 4.30 14.20 -5.27
N PRO A 165 5.41 13.75 -5.90
CA PRO A 165 5.99 14.51 -7.02
C PRO A 165 5.14 14.55 -8.30
N VAL A 166 4.17 13.64 -8.44
CA VAL A 166 3.34 13.49 -9.64
C VAL A 166 1.85 13.58 -9.35
N ALA A 167 1.46 13.80 -8.09
CA ALA A 167 0.07 13.86 -7.65
C ALA A 167 -0.61 15.17 -8.04
N ASP A 168 -1.89 15.07 -8.39
CA ASP A 168 -2.79 16.20 -8.62
C ASP A 168 -3.47 16.65 -7.34
N MET A 169 -3.71 15.71 -6.41
CA MET A 169 -4.37 16.00 -5.13
C MET A 169 -3.78 15.19 -3.98
N CYS A 170 -3.96 15.68 -2.76
CA CYS A 170 -3.54 15.04 -1.53
C CYS A 170 -4.69 14.95 -0.53
N VAL A 171 -4.93 13.75 0.01
CA VAL A 171 -5.68 13.64 1.28
C VAL A 171 -4.70 13.99 2.39
N LEU A 172 -4.84 15.19 2.94
CA LEU A 172 -3.91 15.79 3.89
C LEU A 172 -4.48 15.76 5.32
N PHE A 173 -3.67 15.35 6.28
CA PHE A 173 -3.96 15.47 7.70
C PHE A 173 -3.16 16.63 8.29
N ALA A 174 -3.84 17.52 9.02
CA ALA A 174 -3.23 18.69 9.66
C ALA A 174 -3.95 19.04 10.98
N MET A 175 -3.28 19.80 11.84
CA MET A 175 -3.82 20.23 13.12
C MET A 175 -4.61 21.54 12.96
N THR A 176 -5.91 21.49 13.19
CA THR A 176 -6.77 22.68 13.29
C THR A 176 -6.77 23.26 14.71
N ASP A 177 -6.50 22.42 15.73
CA ASP A 177 -6.30 22.86 17.11
C ASP A 177 -5.17 22.06 17.79
N LYS A 178 -3.97 22.63 17.89
CA LYS A 178 -2.82 21.98 18.56
C LYS A 178 -3.07 21.71 20.06
N LYS A 179 -3.88 22.53 20.72
CA LYS A 179 -4.15 22.36 22.17
C LYS A 179 -5.01 21.14 22.46
N ALA A 180 -5.87 20.78 21.52
CA ALA A 180 -6.71 19.59 21.62
C ALA A 180 -5.96 18.26 21.32
N LYS A 181 -4.64 18.31 21.00
CA LYS A 181 -3.81 17.14 20.67
C LYS A 181 -4.47 16.32 19.55
N HIS A 182 -4.53 14.99 19.67
CA HIS A 182 -5.14 14.12 18.66
C HIS A 182 -6.60 14.48 18.28
N LYS A 183 -7.32 15.18 19.17
CA LYS A 183 -8.69 15.66 18.90
C LYS A 183 -8.72 16.95 18.08
N GLY A 184 -7.59 17.57 17.82
CA GLY A 184 -7.47 18.74 16.97
C GLY A 184 -6.97 18.44 15.57
N MET A 185 -6.83 17.17 15.19
CA MET A 185 -6.46 16.77 13.84
C MET A 185 -7.69 16.76 12.93
N SER A 186 -7.55 17.29 11.72
CA SER A 186 -8.55 17.30 10.66
C SER A 186 -7.99 16.74 9.37
N ALA A 187 -8.85 16.33 8.44
CA ALA A 187 -8.48 15.81 7.14
C ALA A 187 -9.05 16.69 6.02
N PHE A 188 -8.30 16.85 4.94
CA PHE A 188 -8.63 17.76 3.85
C PHE A 188 -8.32 17.14 2.49
N VAL A 189 -9.00 17.58 1.44
CA VAL A 189 -8.57 17.42 0.06
C VAL A 189 -7.82 18.68 -0.36
N MET A 190 -6.51 18.56 -0.59
CA MET A 190 -5.63 19.63 -1.05
C MET A 190 -5.29 19.44 -2.53
N ASP A 191 -5.40 20.49 -3.33
CA ASP A 191 -4.88 20.53 -4.69
C ASP A 191 -3.35 20.70 -4.63
N MET A 192 -2.60 19.78 -5.23
CA MET A 192 -1.13 19.81 -5.23
C MET A 192 -0.54 20.92 -6.10
N ARG A 193 -1.38 21.59 -6.92
CA ARG A 193 -1.01 22.76 -7.73
C ARG A 193 -1.29 24.09 -7.05
N SER A 194 -1.82 24.09 -5.82
CA SER A 194 -2.10 25.31 -5.08
C SER A 194 -0.83 26.13 -4.85
N PRO A 195 -0.88 27.46 -4.93
CA PRO A 195 0.23 28.31 -4.53
C PRO A 195 0.73 27.96 -3.12
N GLY A 196 2.05 27.91 -2.93
CA GLY A 196 2.67 27.54 -1.67
C GLY A 196 2.91 26.04 -1.48
N VAL A 197 2.45 25.17 -2.39
CA VAL A 197 2.79 23.73 -2.38
C VAL A 197 4.05 23.50 -3.20
N THR A 198 5.03 22.85 -2.60
CA THR A 198 6.22 22.34 -3.28
C THR A 198 6.40 20.86 -2.98
N ALA A 199 6.53 20.03 -4.02
CA ALA A 199 6.83 18.61 -3.88
C ALA A 199 8.27 18.34 -4.33
N ILE A 200 9.07 17.70 -3.47
CA ILE A 200 10.49 17.37 -3.75
C ILE A 200 10.65 15.86 -3.73
N GLU A 201 11.16 15.30 -4.82
CA GLU A 201 11.35 13.85 -4.94
C GLU A 201 12.56 13.34 -4.14
N ILE A 202 12.36 12.23 -3.42
CA ILE A 202 13.41 11.46 -2.75
C ILE A 202 13.78 10.30 -3.69
N LYS A 203 14.88 10.45 -4.44
CA LYS A 203 15.33 9.48 -5.45
C LYS A 203 16.18 8.34 -4.87
N ASP A 204 17.07 8.65 -3.94
CA ASP A 204 18.02 7.69 -3.37
C ASP A 204 17.34 6.85 -2.27
N LYS A 205 16.60 5.83 -2.69
CA LYS A 205 15.92 4.85 -1.85
C LYS A 205 16.54 3.47 -2.04
N LEU A 206 16.42 2.61 -1.05
CA LEU A 206 16.89 1.22 -1.13
C LEU A 206 16.20 0.42 -2.25
N GLY A 207 14.89 0.59 -2.42
CA GLY A 207 14.05 -0.05 -3.42
C GLY A 207 12.90 0.84 -3.85
N LEU A 208 11.94 0.29 -4.62
CA LEU A 208 10.80 1.02 -5.19
C LEU A 208 11.26 2.25 -6.00
N TRP A 209 12.27 2.06 -6.84
CA TRP A 209 12.90 3.17 -7.55
C TRP A 209 11.98 3.83 -8.57
N ALA A 210 11.11 3.05 -9.22
CA ALA A 210 10.10 3.55 -10.17
C ALA A 210 8.84 4.13 -9.50
N CYS A 211 8.79 4.16 -8.15
CA CYS A 211 7.71 4.79 -7.39
C CYS A 211 8.13 6.17 -6.91
N PRO A 212 7.74 7.28 -7.56
CA PRO A 212 8.02 8.61 -7.07
C PRO A 212 7.55 8.76 -5.62
N THR A 213 8.44 9.14 -4.74
CA THR A 213 8.17 9.36 -3.32
C THR A 213 8.81 10.67 -2.93
N GLY A 214 8.12 11.51 -2.18
CA GLY A 214 8.66 12.84 -1.94
C GLY A 214 8.28 13.44 -0.60
N GLU A 215 8.79 14.64 -0.43
CA GLU A 215 8.42 15.59 0.59
C GLU A 215 7.41 16.57 0.00
N ILE A 216 6.39 16.96 0.79
CA ILE A 216 5.48 18.05 0.47
C ILE A 216 5.75 19.18 1.45
N ILE A 217 6.13 20.35 0.95
CA ILE A 217 6.30 21.59 1.70
C ILE A 217 5.07 22.47 1.44
N MET A 218 4.48 22.99 2.49
CA MET A 218 3.30 23.85 2.44
C MET A 218 3.59 25.16 3.16
N GLU A 219 3.53 26.26 2.42
CA GLU A 219 3.77 27.63 2.90
C GLU A 219 2.56 28.52 2.56
N ASP A 220 1.77 28.83 3.57
CA ASP A 220 0.52 29.60 3.47
C ASP A 220 -0.47 29.06 2.42
N VAL A 221 -0.52 27.73 2.25
CA VAL A 221 -1.42 27.07 1.29
C VAL A 221 -2.87 27.26 1.72
N ARG A 222 -3.70 27.78 0.82
CA ARG A 222 -5.12 28.01 1.08
C ARG A 222 -5.98 26.85 0.60
N ILE A 223 -6.73 26.25 1.52
CA ILE A 223 -7.68 25.16 1.25
C ILE A 223 -9.09 25.65 1.57
N PRO A 224 -10.04 25.66 0.63
CA PRO A 224 -11.42 26.02 0.88
C PRO A 224 -12.05 25.17 1.99
N THR A 225 -12.89 25.75 2.84
CA THR A 225 -13.58 25.03 3.93
C THR A 225 -14.44 23.88 3.40
N GLY A 226 -14.94 23.96 2.16
CA GLY A 226 -15.67 22.89 1.48
C GLY A 226 -14.83 21.64 1.18
N ASN A 227 -13.49 21.73 1.25
CA ASN A 227 -12.58 20.60 1.04
C ASN A 227 -12.22 19.85 2.35
N LEU A 228 -12.87 20.20 3.48
CA LEU A 228 -12.77 19.44 4.73
C LEU A 228 -13.42 18.06 4.53
N LEU A 229 -12.72 17.00 4.91
CA LEU A 229 -13.27 15.66 4.95
C LEU A 229 -13.91 15.38 6.30
N GLY A 230 -15.22 15.17 6.30
CA GLY A 230 -16.03 14.94 7.50
C GLY A 230 -16.09 16.18 8.39
N GLU A 231 -15.84 15.99 9.69
CA GLU A 231 -15.92 17.01 10.72
C GLU A 231 -14.54 17.49 11.18
N GLU A 232 -14.44 18.80 11.48
CA GLU A 232 -13.23 19.37 12.07
C GLU A 232 -12.90 18.70 13.42
N GLY A 233 -11.62 18.37 13.63
CA GLY A 233 -11.14 17.69 14.84
C GLY A 233 -11.38 16.16 14.88
N LYS A 234 -11.99 15.57 13.86
CA LYS A 234 -12.23 14.11 13.78
C LYS A 234 -11.18 13.35 12.97
N GLY A 235 -10.22 14.03 12.35
CA GLY A 235 -9.23 13.48 11.44
C GLY A 235 -8.42 12.32 12.03
N PHE A 236 -8.08 12.35 13.32
CA PHE A 236 -7.38 11.22 13.97
C PHE A 236 -8.20 9.92 13.95
N GLY A 237 -9.51 10.02 14.19
CA GLY A 237 -10.40 8.86 14.10
C GLY A 237 -10.48 8.30 12.67
N TYR A 238 -10.55 9.18 11.68
CA TYR A 238 -10.56 8.81 10.27
C TYR A 238 -9.25 8.14 9.86
N LEU A 239 -8.11 8.72 10.26
CA LEU A 239 -6.80 8.14 10.03
C LEU A 239 -6.67 6.72 10.60
N MET A 240 -7.11 6.50 11.85
CA MET A 240 -7.04 5.17 12.47
C MET A 240 -7.90 4.15 11.72
N GLN A 241 -9.08 4.54 11.24
CA GLN A 241 -9.94 3.67 10.43
C GLN A 241 -9.33 3.38 9.06
N GLU A 242 -8.73 4.39 8.41
CA GLU A 242 -8.11 4.22 7.09
C GLU A 242 -6.87 3.32 7.16
N LEU A 243 -6.06 3.45 8.20
CA LEU A 243 -4.92 2.56 8.42
C LEU A 243 -5.30 1.08 8.54
N ILE A 244 -6.55 0.74 8.90
CA ILE A 244 -7.02 -0.65 8.86
C ILE A 244 -7.14 -1.14 7.41
N SER A 245 -7.58 -0.30 6.49
CA SER A 245 -7.73 -0.63 5.07
C SER A 245 -6.37 -0.69 4.36
N THR A 246 -5.53 0.33 4.56
CA THR A 246 -4.20 0.40 3.93
C THR A 246 -3.24 -0.68 4.42
N ARG A 247 -3.34 -1.11 5.69
CA ARG A 247 -2.57 -2.24 6.24
C ARG A 247 -2.93 -3.57 5.58
N LEU A 248 -4.21 -3.81 5.29
CA LEU A 248 -4.63 -5.01 4.57
C LEU A 248 -3.98 -5.08 3.19
N THR A 249 -4.01 -3.98 2.45
CA THR A 249 -3.42 -3.95 1.10
C THR A 249 -1.89 -3.97 1.13
N ALA A 250 -1.25 -3.39 2.15
CA ALA A 250 0.17 -3.58 2.36
C ALA A 250 0.53 -5.05 2.57
N ALA A 251 -0.29 -5.79 3.34
CA ALA A 251 -0.12 -7.22 3.54
C ALA A 251 -0.33 -8.02 2.25
N ALA A 252 -1.33 -7.68 1.43
CA ALA A 252 -1.56 -8.31 0.13
C ALA A 252 -0.38 -8.10 -0.83
N GLY A 253 0.16 -6.87 -0.89
CA GLY A 253 1.36 -6.60 -1.69
C GLY A 253 2.60 -7.33 -1.21
N ALA A 254 2.74 -7.53 0.11
CA ALA A 254 3.80 -8.35 0.69
C ALA A 254 3.72 -9.82 0.23
N VAL A 255 2.50 -10.38 0.14
CA VAL A 255 2.28 -11.72 -0.43
C VAL A 255 2.70 -11.77 -1.90
N GLY A 256 2.36 -10.75 -2.69
CA GLY A 256 2.82 -10.65 -4.09
C GLY A 256 4.33 -10.64 -4.22
N THR A 257 5.04 -9.91 -3.36
CA THR A 257 6.51 -9.89 -3.31
C THR A 257 7.09 -11.26 -2.94
N CYS A 258 6.48 -11.98 -1.97
CA CYS A 258 6.88 -13.35 -1.64
C CYS A 258 6.68 -14.27 -2.84
N GLN A 259 5.53 -14.21 -3.51
CA GLN A 259 5.23 -15.04 -4.67
C GLN A 259 6.22 -14.79 -5.81
N ALA A 260 6.58 -13.53 -6.09
CA ALA A 260 7.60 -13.18 -7.07
C ALA A 260 8.96 -13.86 -6.77
N ALA A 261 9.37 -13.84 -5.50
CA ALA A 261 10.61 -14.49 -5.07
C ALA A 261 10.54 -16.02 -5.22
N VAL A 262 9.40 -16.64 -4.90
CA VAL A 262 9.15 -18.08 -5.09
C VAL A 262 9.26 -18.45 -6.56
N ASP A 263 8.56 -17.70 -7.43
CA ASP A 263 8.54 -18.00 -8.87
C ASP A 263 9.92 -17.90 -9.51
N GLU A 264 10.67 -16.84 -9.19
CA GLU A 264 12.03 -16.64 -9.70
C GLU A 264 12.99 -17.74 -9.19
N SER A 265 12.86 -18.13 -7.93
CA SER A 265 13.69 -19.20 -7.34
C SER A 265 13.39 -20.57 -7.94
N ILE A 266 12.12 -20.89 -8.16
CA ILE A 266 11.71 -22.15 -8.81
C ILE A 266 12.23 -22.20 -10.25
N LYS A 267 12.06 -21.10 -11.00
CA LYS A 267 12.57 -20.98 -12.36
C LYS A 267 14.07 -21.22 -12.41
N TYR A 268 14.82 -20.48 -11.61
CA TYR A 268 16.27 -20.59 -11.57
C TYR A 268 16.73 -21.98 -11.14
N ALA A 269 16.12 -22.59 -10.13
CA ALA A 269 16.50 -23.90 -9.63
C ALA A 269 16.31 -25.01 -10.69
N ASN A 270 15.32 -24.89 -11.56
CA ASN A 270 15.08 -25.83 -12.66
C ASN A 270 16.03 -25.62 -13.85
N GLU A 271 16.49 -24.42 -14.10
CA GLU A 271 17.37 -24.06 -15.22
C GLU A 271 18.85 -24.23 -14.88
N ARG A 272 19.25 -23.95 -13.65
CA ARG A 272 20.65 -23.97 -13.21
C ARG A 272 21.15 -25.38 -12.95
N ASN A 273 22.21 -25.78 -13.66
CA ASN A 273 22.86 -27.09 -13.48
C ASN A 273 24.13 -26.96 -12.65
N GLN A 274 24.29 -27.86 -11.67
CA GLN A 274 25.53 -28.08 -10.91
C GLN A 274 25.69 -29.58 -10.65
N PHE A 275 26.94 -30.08 -10.65
CA PHE A 275 27.24 -31.49 -10.44
C PHE A 275 26.45 -32.42 -11.37
N GLY A 276 26.21 -31.99 -12.63
CA GLY A 276 25.59 -32.79 -13.68
C GLY A 276 24.06 -32.81 -13.72
N GLN A 277 23.36 -32.05 -12.87
CA GLN A 277 21.88 -31.99 -12.84
C GLN A 277 21.34 -30.63 -12.39
N PRO A 278 20.05 -30.32 -12.64
CA PRO A 278 19.42 -29.10 -12.11
C PRO A 278 19.54 -29.04 -10.59
N ILE A 279 19.78 -27.82 -10.05
CA ILE A 279 19.92 -27.66 -8.59
C ILE A 279 18.61 -27.97 -7.85
N ALA A 280 17.47 -27.96 -8.51
CA ALA A 280 16.17 -28.39 -7.97
C ALA A 280 16.17 -29.87 -7.49
N GLN A 281 17.13 -30.68 -7.94
CA GLN A 281 17.25 -32.10 -7.54
C GLN A 281 17.94 -32.27 -6.16
N TYR A 282 18.49 -31.20 -5.57
CA TYR A 282 19.19 -31.29 -4.30
C TYR A 282 18.27 -30.97 -3.12
N GLN A 283 18.27 -31.82 -2.09
CA GLN A 283 17.39 -31.70 -0.93
C GLN A 283 17.55 -30.36 -0.20
N MET A 284 18.76 -29.79 -0.12
CA MET A 284 18.98 -28.50 0.52
C MET A 284 18.29 -27.35 -0.24
N VAL A 285 18.23 -27.41 -1.58
CA VAL A 285 17.49 -26.43 -2.39
C VAL A 285 15.98 -26.64 -2.25
N GLN A 286 15.54 -27.91 -2.22
CA GLN A 286 14.12 -28.26 -2.01
C GLN A 286 13.62 -27.79 -0.64
N GLU A 287 14.43 -27.89 0.42
CA GLU A 287 14.11 -27.39 1.76
C GLU A 287 13.86 -25.88 1.73
N VAL A 288 14.77 -25.11 1.12
CA VAL A 288 14.64 -23.65 1.02
C VAL A 288 13.37 -23.26 0.25
N ILE A 289 13.11 -23.88 -0.90
CA ILE A 289 11.90 -23.62 -1.69
C ILE A 289 10.63 -24.00 -0.90
N ALA A 290 10.63 -25.13 -0.18
CA ALA A 290 9.48 -25.54 0.64
C ALA A 290 9.16 -24.50 1.73
N ARG A 291 10.17 -23.94 2.39
CA ARG A 291 10.00 -22.85 3.37
C ARG A 291 9.41 -21.60 2.70
N MET A 292 9.97 -21.19 1.56
CA MET A 292 9.47 -20.02 0.81
C MET A 292 8.00 -20.18 0.46
N VAL A 293 7.59 -21.33 -0.05
CA VAL A 293 6.19 -21.63 -0.40
C VAL A 293 5.31 -21.62 0.84
N ALA A 294 5.69 -22.31 1.92
CA ALA A 294 4.90 -22.41 3.15
C ALA A 294 4.67 -21.03 3.80
N GLU A 295 5.72 -20.20 3.90
CA GLU A 295 5.61 -18.83 4.45
C GLU A 295 4.70 -17.95 3.58
N THR A 296 4.77 -18.08 2.25
CA THR A 296 3.93 -17.32 1.32
C THR A 296 2.46 -17.72 1.44
N GLU A 297 2.15 -19.03 1.49
CA GLU A 297 0.78 -19.53 1.62
C GLU A 297 0.17 -19.18 2.99
N ALA A 298 0.94 -19.26 4.07
CA ALA A 298 0.48 -18.85 5.39
C ALA A 298 0.14 -17.35 5.43
N ALA A 299 0.98 -16.50 4.82
CA ALA A 299 0.73 -15.07 4.69
C ALA A 299 -0.54 -14.79 3.87
N ARG A 300 -0.70 -15.47 2.72
CA ARG A 300 -1.87 -15.35 1.83
C ARG A 300 -3.16 -15.69 2.55
N ALA A 301 -3.19 -16.82 3.26
CA ALA A 301 -4.36 -17.27 4.01
C ALA A 301 -4.82 -16.23 5.05
N LEU A 302 -3.88 -15.62 5.79
CA LEU A 302 -4.19 -14.55 6.74
C LEU A 302 -4.75 -13.30 6.07
N VAL A 303 -4.20 -12.90 4.93
CA VAL A 303 -4.63 -11.72 4.17
C VAL A 303 -6.02 -11.93 3.59
N TRP A 304 -6.26 -13.04 2.92
CA TRP A 304 -7.57 -13.32 2.30
C TRP A 304 -8.67 -13.46 3.36
N ARG A 305 -8.41 -14.16 4.45
CA ARG A 305 -9.33 -14.24 5.59
C ARG A 305 -9.72 -12.84 6.08
N CYS A 306 -8.73 -11.97 6.27
CA CYS A 306 -8.97 -10.60 6.72
C CYS A 306 -9.83 -9.79 5.73
N ALA A 307 -9.56 -9.93 4.42
CA ALA A 307 -10.33 -9.26 3.36
C ALA A 307 -11.78 -9.75 3.31
N ILE A 308 -12.01 -11.07 3.35
CA ILE A 308 -13.33 -11.69 3.39
C ILE A 308 -14.13 -11.21 4.61
N GLN A 309 -13.50 -11.11 5.78
CA GLN A 309 -14.18 -10.57 6.97
C GLN A 309 -14.66 -9.14 6.76
N LYS A 310 -13.86 -8.30 6.08
CA LYS A 310 -14.26 -6.93 5.73
C LYS A 310 -15.47 -6.92 4.78
N ASP A 311 -15.46 -7.77 3.76
CA ASP A 311 -16.57 -7.89 2.79
C ASP A 311 -17.87 -8.41 3.45
N ARG A 312 -17.74 -9.20 4.51
CA ARG A 312 -18.87 -9.63 5.39
C ARG A 312 -19.31 -8.57 6.40
N GLY A 313 -18.81 -7.33 6.32
CA GLY A 313 -19.21 -6.20 7.17
C GLY A 313 -18.38 -6.02 8.45
N LEU A 314 -17.38 -6.84 8.71
CA LEU A 314 -16.44 -6.66 9.84
C LEU A 314 -15.36 -5.61 9.51
N VAL A 315 -15.80 -4.41 9.17
CA VAL A 315 -14.90 -3.32 8.70
C VAL A 315 -13.84 -2.93 9.73
N ASN A 316 -14.10 -3.12 11.02
CA ASN A 316 -13.18 -2.77 12.12
C ASN A 316 -12.39 -3.99 12.65
N ASN A 317 -12.04 -4.94 11.78
CA ASN A 317 -11.24 -6.12 12.13
C ASN A 317 -9.75 -5.78 12.35
N MET A 318 -9.47 -4.84 13.26
CA MET A 318 -8.11 -4.32 13.49
C MET A 318 -7.13 -5.43 13.91
N ARG A 319 -7.52 -6.31 14.82
CA ARG A 319 -6.70 -7.41 15.31
C ARG A 319 -6.24 -8.31 14.16
N GLU A 320 -7.17 -8.78 13.35
CA GLU A 320 -6.93 -9.66 12.21
C GLU A 320 -6.06 -8.97 11.17
N THR A 321 -6.35 -7.70 10.85
CA THR A 321 -5.58 -6.90 9.91
C THR A 321 -4.13 -6.70 10.37
N VAL A 322 -3.92 -6.42 11.67
CA VAL A 322 -2.58 -6.20 12.21
C VAL A 322 -1.78 -7.51 12.24
N ILE A 323 -2.41 -8.65 12.56
CA ILE A 323 -1.78 -9.98 12.51
C ILE A 323 -1.39 -10.32 11.05
N ALA A 324 -2.31 -10.15 10.10
CA ALA A 324 -2.05 -10.40 8.68
C ALA A 324 -0.89 -9.51 8.17
N LYS A 325 -0.92 -8.21 8.47
CA LYS A 325 0.13 -7.27 8.10
C LYS A 325 1.47 -7.64 8.73
N TYR A 326 1.50 -7.94 10.02
CA TYR A 326 2.73 -8.33 10.70
C TYR A 326 3.37 -9.56 10.06
N TYR A 327 2.57 -10.62 9.85
CA TYR A 327 3.07 -11.88 9.30
C TYR A 327 3.51 -11.75 7.84
N ALA A 328 2.66 -11.19 6.98
CA ALA A 328 2.98 -11.01 5.57
C ALA A 328 4.20 -10.12 5.33
N CYS A 329 4.34 -9.03 6.11
CA CYS A 329 5.51 -8.15 6.00
C CYS A 329 6.80 -8.77 6.55
N LYS A 330 6.70 -9.69 7.54
CA LYS A 330 7.82 -10.52 7.99
C LYS A 330 8.23 -11.48 6.86
N ALA A 331 7.26 -12.17 6.25
CA ALA A 331 7.51 -13.07 5.13
C ALA A 331 8.16 -12.35 3.93
N ALA A 332 7.67 -11.13 3.58
CA ALA A 332 8.26 -10.35 2.49
C ALA A 332 9.70 -9.84 2.76
N ASP A 333 10.13 -9.85 4.00
CA ASP A 333 11.54 -9.62 4.35
C ASP A 333 12.36 -10.92 4.27
N GLU A 334 11.80 -12.06 4.64
CA GLU A 334 12.50 -13.35 4.76
C GLU A 334 12.52 -14.14 3.44
N VAL A 335 11.39 -14.27 2.75
CA VAL A 335 11.26 -15.09 1.53
C VAL A 335 12.19 -14.65 0.40
N PRO A 336 12.33 -13.33 0.08
CA PRO A 336 13.31 -12.90 -0.92
C PRO A 336 14.77 -13.15 -0.51
N ASN A 337 15.10 -13.16 0.80
CA ASN A 337 16.44 -13.55 1.24
C ASN A 337 16.72 -15.04 0.96
N LEU A 338 15.74 -15.91 1.21
CA LEU A 338 15.84 -17.33 0.84
C LEU A 338 16.00 -17.50 -0.68
N GLY A 339 15.29 -16.71 -1.48
CA GLY A 339 15.46 -16.66 -2.93
C GLY A 339 16.88 -16.24 -3.34
N LEU A 340 17.47 -15.26 -2.64
CA LEU A 340 18.87 -14.89 -2.86
C LEU A 340 19.82 -16.06 -2.60
N GLU A 341 19.57 -16.88 -1.57
CA GLU A 341 20.36 -18.07 -1.28
C GLU A 341 20.26 -19.09 -2.41
N VAL A 342 19.06 -19.34 -2.95
CA VAL A 342 18.86 -20.24 -4.10
C VAL A 342 19.64 -19.79 -5.33
N LEU A 343 19.61 -18.47 -5.64
CA LEU A 343 20.32 -17.93 -6.80
C LEU A 343 21.81 -17.70 -6.52
N SER A 344 22.24 -17.68 -5.25
CA SER A 344 23.63 -17.49 -4.83
C SER A 344 24.25 -16.23 -5.44
N ALA A 345 25.45 -16.27 -5.99
CA ALA A 345 26.15 -15.12 -6.58
C ALA A 345 25.35 -14.42 -7.69
N TYR A 346 24.56 -15.15 -8.46
CA TYR A 346 23.69 -14.56 -9.48
C TYR A 346 22.56 -13.73 -8.88
N GLY A 347 22.01 -14.14 -7.73
CA GLY A 347 21.01 -13.38 -7.02
C GLY A 347 21.53 -12.04 -6.45
N TYR A 348 22.84 -11.90 -6.28
CA TYR A 348 23.50 -10.67 -5.84
C TYR A 348 23.66 -9.63 -6.96
N SER A 349 23.44 -10.04 -8.21
CA SER A 349 23.47 -9.14 -9.37
C SER A 349 22.11 -8.53 -9.64
N ASN A 350 22.09 -7.24 -9.98
CA ASN A 350 20.88 -6.53 -10.45
C ASN A 350 20.42 -6.96 -11.84
N GLU A 351 21.07 -7.95 -12.47
CA GLU A 351 20.62 -8.58 -13.71
C GLU A 351 19.51 -9.61 -13.46
N TYR A 352 19.36 -10.06 -12.21
CA TYR A 352 18.32 -11.01 -11.80
C TYR A 352 17.24 -10.31 -10.97
N PRO A 353 15.96 -10.61 -11.22
CA PRO A 353 14.83 -9.96 -10.56
C PRO A 353 14.85 -10.07 -9.03
N ILE A 354 15.44 -11.16 -8.49
CA ILE A 354 15.47 -11.42 -7.05
C ILE A 354 16.16 -10.29 -6.27
N ALA A 355 17.17 -9.61 -6.84
CA ALA A 355 17.85 -8.50 -6.19
C ALA A 355 16.91 -7.28 -6.02
N ARG A 356 16.07 -6.99 -7.02
CA ARG A 356 15.02 -5.96 -6.93
C ARG A 356 13.95 -6.36 -5.93
N ILE A 357 13.42 -7.59 -6.04
CA ILE A 357 12.38 -8.13 -5.16
C ILE A 357 12.82 -8.06 -3.69
N LEU A 358 14.08 -8.37 -3.40
CA LEU A 358 14.66 -8.28 -2.06
C LEU A 358 14.66 -6.84 -1.54
N ARG A 359 15.14 -5.88 -2.34
CA ARG A 359 15.17 -4.46 -1.95
C ARG A 359 13.77 -3.92 -1.71
N ASP A 360 12.83 -4.20 -2.61
CA ASP A 360 11.43 -3.79 -2.52
C ASP A 360 10.74 -4.42 -1.29
N GLY A 361 11.09 -5.66 -0.96
CA GLY A 361 10.55 -6.38 0.20
C GLY A 361 10.87 -5.72 1.54
N LYS A 362 12.00 -5.01 1.65
CA LYS A 362 12.43 -4.37 2.92
C LYS A 362 11.46 -3.28 3.40
N VAL A 363 10.77 -2.60 2.49
CA VAL A 363 9.86 -1.51 2.86
C VAL A 363 8.65 -1.96 3.66
N TYR A 364 8.18 -3.21 3.48
CA TYR A 364 6.97 -3.70 4.15
C TYR A 364 7.04 -3.71 5.67
N LYS A 365 8.24 -3.82 6.25
CA LYS A 365 8.44 -3.72 7.71
C LYS A 365 8.32 -2.29 8.24
N ILE A 366 8.28 -1.30 7.35
CA ILE A 366 8.35 0.14 7.66
C ILE A 366 7.01 0.82 7.36
N LEU A 367 6.49 0.65 6.13
CA LEU A 367 5.28 1.34 5.66
C LEU A 367 4.00 0.90 6.41
N GLU A 368 2.97 1.75 6.40
CA GLU A 368 1.64 1.50 7.00
C GLU A 368 1.68 1.11 8.49
N GLY A 369 2.67 1.64 9.18
CA GLY A 369 2.99 1.32 10.58
C GLY A 369 4.10 0.27 10.69
N ALA A 370 5.20 0.68 11.31
CA ALA A 370 6.38 -0.16 11.50
C ALA A 370 6.03 -1.46 12.25
N THR A 371 6.80 -2.52 11.98
CA THR A 371 6.61 -3.86 12.58
C THR A 371 6.50 -3.82 14.11
N ASN A 372 7.24 -2.93 14.78
CA ASN A 372 7.18 -2.80 16.24
C ASN A 372 5.82 -2.26 16.73
N ILE A 373 5.18 -1.39 15.95
CA ILE A 373 3.82 -0.92 16.26
C ILE A 373 2.82 -2.08 16.11
N MET A 374 2.97 -2.93 15.09
CA MET A 374 2.12 -4.13 14.93
C MET A 374 2.27 -5.08 16.12
N LYS A 375 3.51 -5.38 16.52
CA LYS A 375 3.78 -6.21 17.71
C LYS A 375 3.14 -5.65 18.98
N MET A 376 3.24 -4.34 19.18
CA MET A 376 2.63 -3.67 20.34
C MET A 376 1.11 -3.82 20.33
N ILE A 377 0.45 -3.59 19.18
CA ILE A 377 -1.01 -3.72 19.07
C ILE A 377 -1.44 -5.17 19.33
N ILE A 378 -0.77 -6.15 18.73
CA ILE A 378 -1.07 -7.58 18.94
C ILE A 378 -0.91 -7.95 20.42
N ALA A 379 0.20 -7.55 21.05
CA ALA A 379 0.48 -7.89 22.44
C ALA A 379 -0.50 -7.23 23.43
N THR A 380 -0.82 -5.95 23.22
CA THR A 380 -1.77 -5.24 24.10
C THR A 380 -3.18 -5.80 23.97
N ASP A 381 -3.61 -6.20 22.76
CA ASP A 381 -4.88 -6.88 22.56
C ASP A 381 -4.91 -8.24 23.28
N ALA A 382 -3.91 -9.09 23.06
CA ALA A 382 -3.81 -10.41 23.66
C ALA A 382 -3.74 -10.38 25.22
N LEU A 383 -3.12 -9.34 25.78
CA LEU A 383 -3.00 -9.15 27.23
C LEU A 383 -4.19 -8.40 27.84
N GLY A 384 -5.16 -7.92 27.03
CA GLY A 384 -6.29 -7.11 27.50
C GLY A 384 -5.88 -5.73 28.05
N ILE A 385 -4.73 -5.20 27.65
CA ILE A 385 -4.19 -3.92 28.11
C ILE A 385 -4.75 -2.78 27.25
N LYS A 386 -5.51 -1.86 27.87
CA LYS A 386 -6.13 -0.73 27.17
C LYS A 386 -5.14 0.35 26.70
N LYS A 387 -3.97 0.46 27.35
CA LYS A 387 -2.89 1.39 26.98
C LYS A 387 -1.55 0.70 27.16
N ALA A 388 -0.73 0.64 26.09
CA ALA A 388 0.68 0.33 26.26
C ALA A 388 1.37 1.46 27.00
N ASN A 389 2.22 1.13 27.99
CA ASN A 389 3.14 2.12 28.54
C ASN A 389 4.10 2.51 27.40
N ARG A 390 4.10 3.78 27.06
CA ARG A 390 5.01 4.40 26.09
C ARG A 390 6.20 4.99 26.84
#